data_936eda0b2690299890f3c13305eaa85c
#
_entry.id   936eda0b2690299890f3c13305eaa85c
#
_cell.length_a   1.000
_cell.length_b   1.000
_cell.length_c   1.000
_cell.angle_alpha   90.00
_cell.angle_beta   90.00
_cell.angle_gamma   90.00
#
_symmetry.space_group_name_H-M   'P 1'
#
loop_
_entity.id
_entity.type
_entity.pdbx_description
1 polymer ?
#
loop_
_entity_poly.entity_id
_entity_poly.type
_entity_poly.pdbx_seq_one_letter_code
_entity_poly.pdbx_strand_id
1 'polypeptide(L)'
;MNWNDINLLTNTIYVTKTVYFVNNTSYINTTKTRSGTRNITINQKLAEMLIDWKVKQKEKLEEFTKNTEELQIIQSTPITITKNMIDKKFKQILERDKDLKKIRIHDLRHSHASLLINQGEDYLVVKERLGHASITTTIDTYSHLYPSKQKTLANKLDDLF
;
A
#
# COMPACT_ATOMS: atom_id res chain seq x y z
N MET A 1 4.46 4.71 8.81
CA MET A 1 5.56 4.14 8.01
C MET A 1 6.61 5.21 7.87
N ASN A 2 7.83 4.91 8.27
CA ASN A 2 8.99 5.80 8.23
C ASN A 2 9.99 5.27 7.20
N TRP A 3 11.04 6.02 6.92
CA TRP A 3 12.07 5.57 5.97
C TRP A 3 12.78 4.29 6.42
N ASN A 4 12.95 4.07 7.72
CA ASN A 4 13.47 2.82 8.28
C ASN A 4 12.62 1.56 7.95
N ASP A 5 11.39 1.75 7.51
CA ASP A 5 10.50 0.66 7.10
C ASP A 5 10.65 0.31 5.60
N ILE A 6 11.57 0.98 4.87
CA ILE A 6 11.83 0.73 3.44
C ILE A 6 13.31 0.46 3.19
N ASN A 7 13.58 -0.61 2.46
CA ASN A 7 14.90 -0.86 1.88
C ASN A 7 14.85 -0.53 0.38
N LEU A 8 15.41 0.60 -0.02
CA LEU A 8 15.43 1.06 -1.41
C LEU A 8 16.45 0.32 -2.28
N LEU A 9 17.42 -0.41 -1.67
CA LEU A 9 18.36 -1.25 -2.42
C LEU A 9 17.70 -2.55 -2.89
N THR A 10 16.81 -3.11 -2.05
CA THR A 10 16.07 -4.34 -2.35
C THR A 10 14.64 -4.07 -2.82
N ASN A 11 14.25 -2.81 -2.96
CA ASN A 11 12.89 -2.37 -3.30
C ASN A 11 11.82 -3.02 -2.40
N THR A 12 12.09 -3.10 -1.10
CA THR A 12 11.22 -3.81 -0.15
C THR A 12 10.69 -2.88 0.93
N ILE A 13 9.37 -2.94 1.15
CA ILE A 13 8.67 -2.29 2.25
C ILE A 13 8.38 -3.33 3.33
N TYR A 14 8.75 -3.03 4.57
CA TYR A 14 8.49 -3.86 5.75
C TYR A 14 7.28 -3.32 6.53
N VAL A 15 6.17 -4.04 6.50
CA VAL A 15 4.99 -3.70 7.29
C VAL A 15 5.04 -4.51 8.58
N THR A 16 5.55 -3.93 9.66
CA THR A 16 5.80 -4.63 10.93
C THR A 16 5.05 -4.03 12.11
N LYS A 17 4.48 -2.84 11.93
CA LYS A 17 3.86 -2.07 13.03
C LYS A 17 2.59 -1.37 12.58
N THR A 18 1.75 -1.07 13.55
CA THR A 18 0.56 -0.23 13.41
C THR A 18 0.71 1.00 14.29
N VAL A 19 0.14 2.12 13.86
CA VAL A 19 0.08 3.34 14.65
C VAL A 19 -1.38 3.64 14.96
N TYR A 20 -1.69 3.91 16.21
CA TYR A 20 -2.98 4.41 16.62
C TYR A 20 -2.82 5.67 17.48
N PHE A 21 -3.86 6.47 17.57
CA PHE A 21 -3.84 7.74 18.29
C PHE A 21 -4.85 7.70 19.44
N VAL A 22 -4.40 8.14 20.61
CA VAL A 22 -5.25 8.39 21.78
C VAL A 22 -4.96 9.82 22.25
N ASN A 23 -5.96 10.65 22.34
CA ASN A 23 -5.82 12.05 22.75
C ASN A 23 -4.69 12.80 22.03
N ASN A 24 -4.62 12.66 20.70
CA ASN A 24 -3.58 13.22 19.83
C ASN A 24 -2.14 12.68 20.06
N THR A 25 -1.96 11.71 20.96
CA THR A 25 -0.67 11.03 21.15
C THR A 25 -0.62 9.79 20.29
N SER A 26 0.46 9.62 19.52
CA SER A 26 0.66 8.42 18.69
C SER A 26 1.27 7.29 19.50
N TYR A 27 0.72 6.11 19.35
CA TYR A 27 1.23 4.88 19.93
C TYR A 27 1.55 3.89 18.83
N ILE A 28 2.72 3.28 18.92
CA ILE A 28 3.17 2.25 17.99
C ILE A 28 2.95 0.89 18.64
N ASN A 29 2.34 -0.03 17.92
CA ASN A 29 2.18 -1.42 18.34
C ASN A 29 2.59 -2.37 17.21
N THR A 30 2.88 -3.61 17.54
CA THR A 30 3.05 -4.67 16.55
C THR A 30 1.75 -4.90 15.80
N THR A 31 1.83 -5.51 14.63
CA THR A 31 0.62 -5.88 13.88
C THR A 31 -0.22 -6.89 14.67
N LYS A 32 -1.55 -6.73 14.66
CA LYS A 32 -2.47 -7.58 15.43
C LYS A 32 -2.44 -9.07 15.03
N THR A 33 -2.00 -9.37 13.81
CA THR A 33 -1.98 -10.72 13.26
C THR A 33 -0.65 -11.00 12.58
N ARG A 34 -0.26 -12.28 12.50
CA ARG A 34 0.95 -12.72 11.79
C ARG A 34 0.93 -12.28 10.32
N SER A 35 -0.22 -12.35 9.66
CA SER A 35 -0.39 -11.90 8.28
C SER A 35 -0.35 -10.36 8.11
N GLY A 36 -0.54 -9.61 9.19
CA GLY A 36 -0.34 -8.16 9.21
C GLY A 36 1.13 -7.80 9.01
N THR A 37 2.05 -8.61 9.54
CA THR A 37 3.50 -8.47 9.31
C THR A 37 3.86 -9.08 7.96
N ARG A 38 4.38 -8.27 7.05
CA ARG A 38 4.70 -8.71 5.69
C ARG A 38 5.72 -7.82 5.03
N ASN A 39 6.37 -8.38 4.01
CA ASN A 39 7.27 -7.67 3.13
C ASN A 39 6.56 -7.46 1.78
N ILE A 40 6.66 -6.25 1.24
CA ILE A 40 6.05 -5.90 -0.04
C ILE A 40 7.15 -5.43 -0.97
N THR A 41 7.43 -6.18 -2.02
CA THR A 41 8.32 -5.72 -3.09
C THR A 41 7.61 -4.67 -3.93
N ILE A 42 8.26 -3.54 -4.18
CA ILE A 42 7.79 -2.47 -5.04
C ILE A 42 8.53 -2.48 -6.38
N ASN A 43 7.89 -1.95 -7.41
CA ASN A 43 8.53 -1.84 -8.71
C ASN A 43 9.57 -0.73 -8.72
N GLN A 44 10.48 -0.78 -9.70
CA GLN A 44 11.61 0.15 -9.84
C GLN A 44 11.13 1.60 -9.94
N LYS A 45 10.10 1.87 -10.72
CA LYS A 45 9.55 3.22 -10.88
C LYS A 45 9.08 3.86 -9.58
N LEU A 46 8.43 3.07 -8.70
CA LEU A 46 8.02 3.57 -7.38
C LEU A 46 9.23 3.78 -6.47
N ALA A 47 10.23 2.91 -6.54
CA ALA A 47 11.48 3.09 -5.78
C ALA A 47 12.19 4.39 -6.15
N GLU A 48 12.33 4.68 -7.44
CA GLU A 48 12.91 5.92 -7.95
C GLU A 48 12.14 7.16 -7.47
N MET A 49 10.81 7.13 -7.56
CA MET A 49 9.97 8.22 -7.04
C MET A 49 10.16 8.43 -5.54
N LEU A 50 10.35 7.36 -4.77
CA LEU A 50 10.60 7.44 -3.32
C LEU A 50 11.99 8.00 -3.00
N ILE A 51 13.01 7.66 -3.81
CA ILE A 51 14.35 8.23 -3.70
C ILE A 51 14.31 9.75 -3.92
N ASP A 52 13.70 10.18 -5.03
CA ASP A 52 13.55 11.60 -5.34
C ASP A 52 12.79 12.36 -4.26
N TRP A 53 11.74 11.73 -3.74
CA TRP A 53 10.96 12.31 -2.66
C TRP A 53 11.76 12.41 -1.35
N LYS A 54 12.56 11.38 -1.02
CA LYS A 54 13.41 11.38 0.18
C LYS A 54 14.39 12.56 0.17
N VAL A 55 15.00 12.85 -0.98
CA VAL A 55 15.89 14.01 -1.15
C VAL A 55 15.14 15.32 -0.91
N LYS A 56 14.02 15.53 -1.61
CA LYS A 56 13.19 16.75 -1.46
C LYS A 56 12.66 16.92 -0.04
N GLN A 57 12.29 15.84 0.62
CA GLN A 57 11.82 15.86 2.00
C GLN A 57 12.94 16.26 2.96
N LYS A 58 14.15 15.72 2.76
CA LYS A 58 15.34 16.05 3.55
C LYS A 58 15.65 17.54 3.44
N GLU A 59 15.80 18.08 2.23
CA GLU A 59 16.06 19.50 1.97
C GLU A 59 15.03 20.41 2.66
N LYS A 60 13.77 20.00 2.63
CA LYS A 60 12.68 20.79 3.22
C LYS A 60 12.63 20.76 4.74
N LEU A 61 13.09 19.69 5.37
CA LEU A 61 12.92 19.44 6.81
C LEU A 61 14.23 19.41 7.59
N GLU A 62 15.39 19.57 6.95
CA GLU A 62 16.71 19.51 7.62
C GLU A 62 16.90 20.56 8.70
N GLU A 63 16.26 21.73 8.57
CA GLU A 63 16.26 22.76 9.59
C GLU A 63 15.54 22.33 10.88
N PHE A 64 14.59 21.39 10.78
CA PHE A 64 13.74 20.96 11.89
C PHE A 64 14.16 19.62 12.48
N THR A 65 14.87 18.79 11.73
CA THR A 65 15.35 17.49 12.21
C THR A 65 16.60 17.04 11.48
N LYS A 66 17.55 16.50 12.24
CA LYS A 66 18.75 15.84 11.69
C LYS A 66 18.52 14.35 11.40
N ASN A 67 17.53 13.73 12.06
CA ASN A 67 17.20 12.32 11.89
C ASN A 67 16.08 12.14 10.86
N THR A 68 16.45 12.16 9.59
CA THR A 68 15.50 12.03 8.48
C THR A 68 14.93 10.61 8.32
N GLU A 69 15.61 9.58 8.85
CA GLU A 69 15.16 8.18 8.75
C GLU A 69 13.89 7.91 9.59
N GLU A 70 13.67 8.67 10.64
CA GLU A 70 12.48 8.57 11.48
C GLU A 70 11.28 9.35 10.95
N LEU A 71 11.49 10.20 9.94
CA LEU A 71 10.38 10.91 9.31
C LEU A 71 9.38 9.94 8.68
N GLN A 72 8.11 10.28 8.80
CA GLN A 72 7.08 9.58 8.04
C GLN A 72 7.28 9.88 6.54
N ILE A 73 7.15 8.86 5.71
CA ILE A 73 7.42 8.95 4.25
C ILE A 73 6.61 10.07 3.59
N ILE A 74 5.36 10.25 4.00
CA ILE A 74 4.48 11.28 3.43
C ILE A 74 4.53 12.63 4.18
N GLN A 75 5.41 12.77 5.17
CA GLN A 75 5.55 13.98 5.96
C GLN A 75 6.20 15.09 5.12
N SER A 76 5.60 16.27 5.12
CA SER A 76 6.11 17.43 4.39
C SER A 76 6.21 18.69 5.26
N THR A 77 5.98 18.54 6.57
CA THR A 77 6.08 19.59 7.59
C THR A 77 6.73 19.00 8.85
N PRO A 78 7.20 19.80 9.80
CA PRO A 78 7.75 19.30 11.06
C PRO A 78 6.78 18.49 11.92
N ILE A 79 5.48 18.60 11.63
CA ILE A 79 4.43 17.95 12.42
C ILE A 79 4.19 16.54 11.91
N THR A 80 4.16 15.58 12.83
CA THR A 80 3.76 14.18 12.55
C THR A 80 2.37 14.12 11.92
N ILE A 81 2.27 13.44 10.78
CA ILE A 81 1.01 13.34 10.03
C ILE A 81 0.08 12.31 10.69
N THR A 82 -1.15 12.73 10.96
CA THR A 82 -2.23 11.88 11.45
C THR A 82 -3.08 11.34 10.29
N LYS A 83 -3.84 10.26 10.56
CA LYS A 83 -4.78 9.70 9.58
C LYS A 83 -5.77 10.78 9.06
N ASN A 84 -6.32 11.59 9.95
CA ASN A 84 -7.28 12.63 9.56
C ASN A 84 -6.66 13.68 8.61
N MET A 85 -5.39 14.02 8.80
CA MET A 85 -4.67 14.94 7.90
C MET A 85 -4.51 14.31 6.50
N ILE A 86 -4.21 13.02 6.43
CA ILE A 86 -4.08 12.28 5.17
C ILE A 86 -5.44 12.25 4.45
N ASP A 87 -6.49 11.84 5.15
CA ASP A 87 -7.85 11.76 4.60
C ASP A 87 -8.31 13.13 4.06
N LYS A 88 -8.09 14.20 4.85
CA LYS A 88 -8.41 15.58 4.44
C LYS A 88 -7.63 15.99 3.18
N LYS A 89 -6.33 15.73 3.16
CA LYS A 89 -5.48 16.07 2.00
C LYS A 89 -5.87 15.29 0.76
N PHE A 90 -6.16 14.00 0.90
CA PHE A 90 -6.62 13.16 -0.19
C PHE A 90 -7.95 13.66 -0.77
N LYS A 91 -8.90 14.01 0.09
CA LYS A 91 -10.16 14.63 -0.34
C LYS A 91 -9.94 15.93 -1.12
N GLN A 92 -9.07 16.82 -0.63
CA GLN A 92 -8.71 18.07 -1.32
C GLN A 92 -8.09 17.81 -2.71
N ILE A 93 -7.32 16.74 -2.88
CA ILE A 93 -6.74 16.37 -4.18
C ILE A 93 -7.84 15.93 -5.14
N LEU A 94 -8.78 15.08 -4.69
CA LEU A 94 -9.91 14.63 -5.50
C LEU A 94 -10.89 15.77 -5.87
N GLU A 95 -10.97 16.81 -5.06
CA GLU A 95 -11.82 17.99 -5.33
C GLU A 95 -11.25 18.95 -6.36
N ARG A 96 -9.96 18.83 -6.72
CA ARG A 96 -9.31 19.69 -7.74
C ARG A 96 -9.78 19.38 -9.15
N ASP A 97 -10.20 18.16 -9.37
CA ASP A 97 -10.69 17.71 -10.67
C ASP A 97 -12.08 17.09 -10.46
N LYS A 98 -13.08 17.67 -11.13
CA LYS A 98 -14.49 17.26 -11.02
C LYS A 98 -14.76 15.91 -11.67
N ASP A 99 -13.90 15.49 -12.61
CA ASP A 99 -14.01 14.22 -13.33
C ASP A 99 -13.46 13.05 -12.50
N LEU A 100 -12.71 13.33 -11.41
CA LEU A 100 -12.23 12.30 -10.51
C LEU A 100 -13.36 11.74 -9.64
N LYS A 101 -13.48 10.42 -9.65
CA LYS A 101 -14.42 9.72 -8.76
C LYS A 101 -14.06 9.96 -7.30
N LYS A 102 -15.04 10.36 -6.50
CA LYS A 102 -14.87 10.51 -5.05
C LYS A 102 -14.73 9.14 -4.40
N ILE A 103 -13.52 8.81 -3.97
CA ILE A 103 -13.18 7.55 -3.32
C ILE A 103 -12.49 7.82 -1.98
N ARG A 104 -12.46 6.82 -1.11
CA ARG A 104 -11.68 6.85 0.14
C ARG A 104 -10.28 6.29 -0.11
N ILE A 105 -9.31 6.60 0.75
CA ILE A 105 -7.97 6.00 0.68
C ILE A 105 -8.03 4.47 0.72
N HIS A 106 -8.95 3.89 1.50
CA HIS A 106 -9.11 2.44 1.57
C HIS A 106 -9.56 1.82 0.23
N ASP A 107 -10.28 2.58 -0.59
CA ASP A 107 -10.73 2.12 -1.90
C ASP A 107 -9.55 1.95 -2.89
N LEU A 108 -8.41 2.64 -2.66
CA LEU A 108 -7.17 2.39 -3.41
C LEU A 108 -6.63 0.98 -3.19
N ARG A 109 -6.82 0.41 -1.98
CA ARG A 109 -6.48 -0.98 -1.70
C ARG A 109 -7.35 -1.94 -2.50
N HIS A 110 -8.66 -1.66 -2.61
CA HIS A 110 -9.57 -2.45 -3.45
C HIS A 110 -9.19 -2.35 -4.93
N SER A 111 -8.88 -1.14 -5.41
CA SER A 111 -8.42 -0.91 -6.79
C SER A 111 -7.14 -1.69 -7.10
N HIS A 112 -6.18 -1.70 -6.16
CA HIS A 112 -4.95 -2.46 -6.31
C HIS A 112 -5.20 -3.97 -6.38
N ALA A 113 -6.05 -4.51 -5.50
CA ALA A 113 -6.43 -5.92 -5.52
C ALA A 113 -7.12 -6.30 -6.85
N SER A 114 -8.09 -5.48 -7.27
CA SER A 114 -8.82 -5.68 -8.54
C SER A 114 -7.89 -5.66 -9.75
N LEU A 115 -6.92 -4.75 -9.76
CA LEU A 115 -5.92 -4.66 -10.82
C LEU A 115 -5.09 -5.96 -10.92
N LEU A 116 -4.57 -6.46 -9.80
CA LEU A 116 -3.77 -7.68 -9.76
C LEU A 116 -4.57 -8.89 -10.25
N ILE A 117 -5.81 -9.02 -9.78
CA ILE A 117 -6.70 -10.12 -10.18
C ILE A 117 -7.04 -10.07 -11.67
N ASN A 118 -7.32 -8.87 -12.20
CA ASN A 118 -7.56 -8.69 -13.64
C ASN A 118 -6.33 -9.01 -14.50
N GLN A 119 -5.13 -8.86 -13.94
CA GLN A 119 -3.88 -9.29 -14.58
C GLN A 119 -3.65 -10.81 -14.48
N GLY A 120 -4.52 -11.53 -13.77
CA GLY A 120 -4.46 -13.00 -13.63
C GLY A 120 -3.56 -13.48 -12.49
N GLU A 121 -3.19 -12.59 -11.56
CA GLU A 121 -2.40 -12.96 -10.39
C GLU A 121 -3.16 -13.90 -9.47
N ASP A 122 -2.42 -14.82 -8.83
CA ASP A 122 -3.00 -15.80 -7.91
C ASP A 122 -3.58 -15.12 -6.65
N TYR A 123 -4.72 -15.63 -6.17
CA TYR A 123 -5.35 -15.14 -4.94
C TYR A 123 -4.43 -15.20 -3.71
N LEU A 124 -3.52 -16.18 -3.66
CA LEU A 124 -2.58 -16.31 -2.57
C LEU A 124 -1.59 -15.16 -2.57
N VAL A 125 -1.06 -14.80 -3.74
CA VAL A 125 -0.16 -13.64 -3.92
C VAL A 125 -0.86 -12.34 -3.54
N VAL A 126 -2.11 -12.16 -3.99
CA VAL A 126 -2.93 -10.99 -3.64
C VAL A 126 -3.19 -10.94 -2.13
N LYS A 127 -3.58 -12.06 -1.51
CA LYS A 127 -3.80 -12.18 -0.07
C LYS A 127 -2.56 -11.78 0.73
N GLU A 128 -1.39 -12.33 0.38
CA GLU A 128 -0.12 -12.04 1.08
C GLU A 128 0.26 -10.58 0.95
N ARG A 129 0.19 -10.01 -0.24
CA ARG A 129 0.47 -8.61 -0.51
C ARG A 129 -0.45 -7.68 0.26
N LEU A 130 -1.73 -8.01 0.35
CA LEU A 130 -2.71 -7.26 1.13
C LEU A 130 -2.59 -7.50 2.65
N GLY A 131 -2.05 -8.64 3.08
CA GLY A 131 -1.98 -9.04 4.49
C GLY A 131 -3.32 -9.50 5.05
N HIS A 132 -4.14 -10.17 4.24
CA HIS A 132 -5.36 -10.81 4.71
C HIS A 132 -5.02 -12.07 5.51
N ALA A 133 -5.66 -12.25 6.66
CA ALA A 133 -5.46 -13.43 7.51
C ALA A 133 -5.93 -14.71 6.83
N SER A 134 -7.06 -14.64 6.10
CA SER A 134 -7.63 -15.75 5.35
C SER A 134 -7.67 -15.44 3.85
N ILE A 135 -7.43 -16.45 3.03
CA ILE A 135 -7.63 -16.39 1.58
C ILE A 135 -9.11 -16.19 1.24
N THR A 136 -10.02 -16.72 2.06
CA THR A 136 -11.46 -16.54 1.93
C THR A 136 -11.84 -15.08 1.84
N THR A 137 -11.24 -14.21 2.67
CA THR A 137 -11.47 -12.76 2.59
C THR A 137 -11.14 -12.18 1.21
N THR A 138 -10.09 -12.68 0.56
CA THR A 138 -9.72 -12.23 -0.80
C THR A 138 -10.68 -12.78 -1.84
N ILE A 139 -11.03 -14.07 -1.73
CA ILE A 139 -11.95 -14.75 -2.65
C ILE A 139 -13.35 -14.12 -2.57
N ASP A 140 -13.92 -14.00 -1.38
CA ASP A 140 -15.28 -13.47 -1.19
C ASP A 140 -15.42 -12.04 -1.70
N THR A 141 -14.36 -11.24 -1.52
CA THR A 141 -14.40 -9.84 -1.95
C THR A 141 -14.19 -9.67 -3.46
N TYR A 142 -13.39 -10.53 -4.10
CA TYR A 142 -12.89 -10.28 -5.45
C TYR A 142 -13.15 -11.40 -6.46
N SER A 143 -13.82 -12.52 -6.08
CA SER A 143 -14.04 -13.65 -6.99
C SER A 143 -14.79 -13.28 -8.27
N HIS A 144 -15.71 -12.33 -8.17
CA HIS A 144 -16.48 -11.84 -9.31
C HIS A 144 -15.63 -11.13 -10.39
N LEU A 145 -14.41 -10.73 -10.05
CA LEU A 145 -13.47 -10.08 -10.97
C LEU A 145 -12.55 -11.09 -11.68
N TYR A 146 -12.55 -12.34 -11.26
CA TYR A 146 -11.64 -13.33 -11.80
C TYR A 146 -12.20 -13.88 -13.13
N PRO A 147 -11.48 -13.71 -14.24
CA PRO A 147 -11.95 -14.23 -15.53
C PRO A 147 -12.09 -15.74 -15.45
N SER A 148 -13.18 -16.27 -16.00
CA SER A 148 -13.36 -17.71 -16.09
C SER A 148 -12.25 -18.30 -16.97
N LYS A 149 -11.37 -19.07 -16.35
CA LYS A 149 -10.30 -19.80 -17.06
C LYS A 149 -10.75 -21.18 -17.58
N GLN A 150 -12.03 -21.53 -17.42
CA GLN A 150 -12.54 -22.86 -17.81
C GLN A 150 -12.32 -23.18 -19.29
N LYS A 151 -12.61 -22.19 -20.15
CA LYS A 151 -12.39 -22.35 -21.61
C LYS A 151 -10.89 -22.50 -21.94
N THR A 152 -10.04 -21.69 -21.30
CA THR A 152 -8.60 -21.77 -21.47
C THR A 152 -8.04 -23.11 -20.95
N LEU A 153 -8.61 -23.62 -19.86
CA LEU A 153 -8.24 -24.94 -19.33
C LEU A 153 -8.67 -26.04 -20.27
N ALA A 154 -9.90 -26.02 -20.79
CA ALA A 154 -10.38 -26.97 -21.76
C ALA A 154 -9.49 -27.02 -23.02
N ASN A 155 -9.17 -25.88 -23.60
CA ASN A 155 -8.25 -25.83 -24.75
C ASN A 155 -6.86 -26.39 -24.44
N LYS A 156 -6.32 -26.19 -23.24
CA LYS A 156 -5.05 -26.77 -22.83
C LYS A 156 -5.11 -28.29 -22.66
N LEU A 157 -6.29 -28.86 -22.34
CA LEU A 157 -6.47 -30.28 -22.29
C LEU A 157 -6.55 -30.88 -23.69
N ASP A 158 -7.13 -30.17 -24.67
CA ASP A 158 -7.15 -30.58 -26.07
C ASP A 158 -5.73 -30.67 -26.66
N ASP A 159 -4.80 -29.85 -26.19
CA ASP A 159 -3.39 -29.86 -26.62
C ASP A 159 -2.59 -31.08 -26.07
N LEU A 160 -3.16 -31.83 -25.11
CA LEU A 160 -2.50 -32.99 -24.49
C LEU A 160 -2.86 -34.33 -25.15
N PHE A 161 -3.85 -34.34 -26.03
CA PHE A 161 -4.36 -35.51 -26.73
C PHE A 161 -4.37 -35.29 -28.23
#